data_f3f934fae8785cfb26dd4d8c272a277e
#
_entry.id   f3f934fae8785cfb26dd4d8c272a277e
#
_cell.length_a   1.000
_cell.length_b   1.000
_cell.length_c   1.000
_cell.angle_alpha   90.00
_cell.angle_beta   90.00
_cell.angle_gamma   90.00
#
_symmetry.space_group_name_H-M   'P 1'
#
loop_
_entity.id
_entity.type
_entity.pdbx_description
1 polymer ?
#
loop_
_entity_poly.entity_id
_entity_poly.type
_entity_poly.pdbx_seq_one_letter_code
_entity_poly.pdbx_strand_id
1 'polypeptide(L)'
;SNRSLIMFPSGSRHSTDVKGGVAVIAKMAKVRIMPAIYAGPMSLKGLASGQRVDMNFGNPIDISDIKRMDDAGIEEVARRIQAEFDRLDAEVVPYQKAKAPNILWRVLRLLAFVPAAIIGLLTILFSFLASFVWDPDKHKK
;
A
#
# COMPACT_ATOMS: atom_id res chain seq x y z
N SER A 1 19.51 8.18 -4.95
CA SER A 1 18.16 8.65 -5.30
C SER A 1 17.21 8.27 -4.17
N ASN A 2 16.45 9.22 -3.64
CA ASN A 2 15.43 9.00 -2.59
C ASN A 2 14.12 8.46 -3.23
N ARG A 3 14.17 7.23 -3.74
CA ARG A 3 12.98 6.58 -4.31
C ARG A 3 12.58 5.41 -3.44
N SER A 4 11.28 5.28 -3.16
CA SER A 4 10.68 4.13 -2.49
C SER A 4 9.92 3.30 -3.52
N LEU A 5 9.92 1.99 -3.34
CA LEU A 5 9.16 1.04 -4.17
C LEU A 5 8.14 0.34 -3.28
N ILE A 6 6.89 0.34 -3.71
CA ILE A 6 5.81 -0.43 -3.06
C ILE A 6 5.54 -1.66 -3.90
N MET A 7 5.54 -2.82 -3.27
CA MET A 7 5.30 -4.12 -3.93
C MET A 7 4.33 -4.96 -3.12
N PHE A 8 3.58 -5.80 -3.83
CA PHE A 8 2.85 -6.90 -3.21
C PHE A 8 3.72 -8.16 -3.28
N PRO A 9 4.24 -8.66 -2.15
CA PRO A 9 5.23 -9.74 -2.16
C PRO A 9 4.66 -11.08 -2.66
N SER A 10 3.35 -11.26 -2.57
CA SER A 10 2.64 -12.40 -3.15
C SER A 10 2.42 -12.31 -4.67
N GLY A 11 2.73 -11.17 -5.28
CA GLY A 11 2.43 -10.89 -6.68
C GLY A 11 0.94 -10.66 -6.97
N SER A 12 0.07 -10.78 -5.97
CA SER A 12 -1.35 -10.48 -6.07
C SER A 12 -1.93 -10.03 -4.73
N ARG A 13 -3.09 -9.38 -4.76
CA ARG A 13 -3.83 -8.96 -3.55
C ARG A 13 -4.59 -10.11 -2.88
N HIS A 14 -4.60 -11.30 -3.49
CA HIS A 14 -5.41 -12.45 -3.06
C HIS A 14 -4.57 -13.62 -2.54
N SER A 15 -3.26 -13.50 -2.52
CA SER A 15 -2.36 -14.51 -1.98
C SER A 15 -1.55 -13.91 -0.83
N THR A 16 -1.32 -14.69 0.21
CA THR A 16 -0.48 -14.34 1.36
C THR A 16 0.95 -14.87 1.21
N ASP A 17 1.20 -15.76 0.24
CA ASP A 17 2.50 -16.39 0.07
C ASP A 17 3.53 -15.40 -0.48
N VAL A 18 4.60 -15.20 0.26
CA VAL A 18 5.70 -14.31 -0.14
C VAL A 18 6.54 -14.98 -1.23
N LYS A 19 6.60 -14.32 -2.39
CA LYS A 19 7.44 -14.76 -3.51
C LYS A 19 8.83 -14.14 -3.44
N GLY A 20 9.84 -14.88 -3.88
CA GLY A 20 11.24 -14.50 -3.78
C GLY A 20 11.67 -13.23 -4.53
N GLY A 21 10.83 -12.71 -5.43
CA GLY A 21 11.15 -11.50 -6.20
C GLY A 21 11.47 -10.27 -5.35
N VAL A 22 10.79 -10.10 -4.21
CA VAL A 22 11.06 -9.01 -3.25
C VAL A 22 12.47 -9.10 -2.69
N ALA A 23 12.91 -10.30 -2.35
CA ALA A 23 14.24 -10.55 -1.80
C ALA A 23 15.34 -10.12 -2.77
N VAL A 24 15.22 -10.54 -4.02
CA VAL A 24 16.19 -10.22 -5.08
C VAL A 24 16.26 -8.72 -5.33
N ILE A 25 15.12 -8.05 -5.48
CA ILE A 25 15.06 -6.60 -5.72
C ILE A 25 15.65 -5.82 -4.55
N ALA A 26 15.28 -6.16 -3.31
CA ALA A 26 15.81 -5.49 -2.13
C ALA A 26 17.32 -5.65 -1.99
N LYS A 27 17.85 -6.84 -2.31
CA LYS A 27 19.29 -7.10 -2.29
C LYS A 27 20.04 -6.31 -3.37
N MET A 28 19.53 -6.28 -4.59
CA MET A 28 20.13 -5.51 -5.69
C MET A 28 20.13 -4.01 -5.39
N ALA A 29 19.04 -3.50 -4.84
CA ALA A 29 18.89 -2.09 -4.47
C ALA A 29 19.62 -1.71 -3.17
N LYS A 30 20.09 -2.69 -2.38
CA LYS A 30 20.71 -2.50 -1.06
C LYS A 30 19.80 -1.70 -0.11
N VAL A 31 18.52 -2.04 -0.08
CA VAL A 31 17.51 -1.37 0.75
C VAL A 31 16.92 -2.34 1.76
N ARG A 32 16.40 -1.79 2.86
CA ARG A 32 15.62 -2.54 3.83
C ARG A 32 14.20 -2.76 3.30
N ILE A 33 13.59 -3.86 3.72
CA ILE A 33 12.19 -4.16 3.42
C ILE A 33 11.35 -3.69 4.60
N MET A 34 10.34 -2.85 4.34
CA MET A 34 9.39 -2.43 5.36
C MET A 34 8.05 -3.11 5.08
N PRO A 35 7.68 -4.13 5.85
CA PRO A 35 6.38 -4.77 5.73
C PRO A 35 5.26 -3.82 6.13
N ALA A 36 4.14 -3.90 5.41
CA ALA A 36 2.93 -3.18 5.76
C ALA A 36 1.72 -4.04 5.45
N ILE A 37 0.76 -4.06 6.35
CA ILE A 37 -0.54 -4.67 6.11
C ILE A 37 -1.64 -3.63 6.11
N TYR A 38 -2.61 -3.88 5.26
CA TYR A 38 -3.83 -3.11 5.15
C TYR A 38 -5.01 -3.97 5.61
N ALA A 39 -5.73 -3.47 6.60
CA ALA A 39 -6.96 -4.05 7.08
C ALA A 39 -8.11 -3.07 6.85
N GLY A 40 -8.94 -3.37 5.88
CA GLY A 40 -10.05 -2.51 5.51
C GLY A 40 -10.81 -3.02 4.30
N PRO A 41 -11.86 -2.30 3.88
CA PRO A 41 -12.67 -2.70 2.75
C PRO A 41 -11.89 -2.57 1.44
N MET A 42 -11.96 -3.60 0.61
CA MET A 42 -11.34 -3.63 -0.73
C MET A 42 -12.21 -2.99 -1.82
N SER A 43 -13.41 -2.53 -1.46
CA SER A 43 -14.36 -1.92 -2.40
C SER A 43 -14.65 -0.46 -2.05
N LEU A 44 -14.91 0.35 -3.06
CA LEU A 44 -15.35 1.74 -2.87
C LEU A 44 -16.63 1.82 -2.05
N LYS A 45 -17.56 0.87 -2.22
CA LYS A 45 -18.79 0.76 -1.42
C LYS A 45 -18.48 0.55 0.07
N GLY A 46 -17.51 -0.29 0.38
CA GLY A 46 -17.03 -0.51 1.74
C GLY A 46 -16.43 0.74 2.35
N LEU A 47 -15.58 1.46 1.61
CA LEU A 47 -15.01 2.75 2.02
C LEU A 47 -16.10 3.79 2.26
N ALA A 48 -17.04 3.95 1.32
CA ALA A 48 -18.16 4.88 1.44
C ALA A 48 -19.10 4.53 2.60
N SER A 49 -19.23 3.25 2.97
CA SER A 49 -20.02 2.82 4.12
C SER A 49 -19.39 3.18 5.47
N GLY A 50 -18.20 3.76 5.47
CA GLY A 50 -17.49 4.18 6.67
C GLY A 50 -16.92 3.02 7.47
N GLN A 51 -16.60 1.91 6.82
CA GLN A 51 -15.83 0.84 7.46
C GLN A 51 -14.45 1.38 7.86
N ARG A 52 -13.97 0.89 8.99
CA ARG A 52 -12.64 1.28 9.48
C ARG A 52 -11.57 0.79 8.51
N VAL A 53 -10.60 1.66 8.30
CA VAL A 53 -9.37 1.35 7.56
C VAL A 53 -8.22 1.45 8.55
N ASP A 54 -7.47 0.39 8.68
CA ASP A 54 -6.25 0.36 9.48
C ASP A 54 -5.08 -0.01 8.55
N MET A 55 -3.93 0.58 8.81
CA MET A 55 -2.69 0.27 8.14
C MET A 55 -1.59 0.20 9.18
N ASN A 56 -0.99 -0.98 9.31
CA ASN A 56 0.12 -1.18 10.22
C ASN A 56 1.41 -1.38 9.43
N PHE A 57 2.46 -0.74 9.92
CA PHE A 57 3.82 -0.87 9.41
C PHE A 57 4.64 -1.72 10.38
N GLY A 58 5.34 -2.71 9.85
CA GLY A 58 6.22 -3.56 10.62
C GLY A 58 7.62 -2.98 10.79
N ASN A 59 8.46 -3.74 11.45
CA ASN A 59 9.85 -3.38 11.60
C ASN A 59 10.61 -3.53 10.28
N PRO A 60 11.54 -2.61 9.97
CA PRO A 60 12.38 -2.74 8.80
C PRO A 60 13.23 -4.01 8.85
N ILE A 61 13.07 -4.89 7.88
CA ILE A 61 13.83 -6.13 7.76
C ILE A 61 15.14 -5.82 7.05
N ASP A 62 16.25 -6.04 7.75
CA ASP A 62 17.59 -5.99 7.16
C ASP A 62 17.94 -7.35 6.58
N ILE A 63 18.46 -7.35 5.36
CA ILE A 63 18.91 -8.53 4.64
C ILE A 63 20.41 -8.46 4.26
N SER A 64 21.13 -7.55 4.88
CA SER A 64 22.57 -7.35 4.61
C SER A 64 23.41 -8.56 5.00
N ASP A 65 22.99 -9.32 6.00
CA ASP A 65 23.59 -10.56 6.49
C ASP A 65 23.52 -11.72 5.48
N ILE A 66 22.56 -11.69 4.57
CA ILE A 66 22.39 -12.73 3.57
C ILE A 66 23.35 -12.47 2.40
N LYS A 67 24.43 -13.23 2.36
CA LYS A 67 25.51 -13.02 1.37
C LYS A 67 25.09 -13.34 -0.05
N ARG A 68 24.36 -14.47 -0.25
CA ARG A 68 23.91 -14.94 -1.57
C ARG A 68 22.38 -15.00 -1.62
N MET A 69 21.82 -14.66 -2.78
CA MET A 69 20.40 -14.80 -3.09
C MET A 69 20.18 -16.07 -3.94
N ASP A 70 20.68 -17.19 -3.44
CA ASP A 70 20.29 -18.52 -3.88
C ASP A 70 18.93 -18.90 -3.27
N ASP A 71 18.44 -20.09 -3.58
CA ASP A 71 17.12 -20.53 -3.12
C ASP A 71 17.00 -20.48 -1.59
N ALA A 72 18.05 -20.85 -0.86
CA ALA A 72 18.07 -20.77 0.60
C ALA A 72 18.04 -19.31 1.12
N GLY A 73 18.77 -18.42 0.46
CA GLY A 73 18.75 -16.99 0.81
C GLY A 73 17.39 -16.32 0.54
N ILE A 74 16.76 -16.68 -0.57
CA ILE A 74 15.42 -16.21 -0.92
C ILE A 74 14.39 -16.74 0.07
N GLU A 75 14.45 -18.02 0.44
CA GLU A 75 13.55 -18.63 1.40
C GLU A 75 13.70 -17.99 2.79
N GLU A 76 14.90 -17.71 3.23
CA GLU A 76 15.15 -17.04 4.51
C GLU A 76 14.55 -15.61 4.54
N VAL A 77 14.69 -14.83 3.46
CA VAL A 77 14.05 -13.52 3.36
C VAL A 77 12.53 -13.65 3.38
N ALA A 78 11.99 -14.60 2.60
CA ALA A 78 10.55 -14.86 2.57
C ALA A 78 10.01 -15.21 3.97
N ARG A 79 10.73 -16.07 4.69
CA ARG A 79 10.40 -16.45 6.08
C ARG A 79 10.39 -15.25 7.02
N ARG A 80 11.38 -14.35 6.92
CA ARG A 80 11.43 -13.12 7.74
C ARG A 80 10.26 -12.19 7.43
N ILE A 81 9.92 -12.02 6.17
CA ILE A 81 8.77 -11.21 5.75
C ILE A 81 7.46 -11.83 6.25
N GLN A 82 7.31 -13.16 6.10
CA GLN A 82 6.10 -13.85 6.54
C GLN A 82 5.92 -13.75 8.05
N ALA A 83 6.97 -13.96 8.82
CA ALA A 83 6.92 -13.84 10.29
C ALA A 83 6.49 -12.44 10.74
N GLU A 84 6.94 -11.41 10.04
CA GLU A 84 6.54 -10.03 10.35
C GLU A 84 5.09 -9.76 9.92
N PHE A 85 4.61 -10.32 8.82
CA PHE A 85 3.21 -10.26 8.42
C PHE A 85 2.31 -10.96 9.42
N ASP A 86 2.68 -12.15 9.89
CA ASP A 86 1.90 -12.91 10.87
C ASP A 86 1.78 -12.14 12.19
N ARG A 87 2.87 -11.48 12.61
CA ARG A 87 2.87 -10.60 13.79
C ARG A 87 1.92 -9.42 13.59
N LEU A 88 2.03 -8.72 12.45
CA LEU A 88 1.19 -7.57 12.14
C LEU A 88 -0.29 -7.95 12.02
N ASP A 89 -0.60 -9.10 11.42
CA ASP A 89 -1.96 -9.59 11.27
C ASP A 89 -2.60 -9.89 12.63
N ALA A 90 -1.84 -10.45 13.56
CA ALA A 90 -2.28 -10.67 14.93
C ALA A 90 -2.61 -9.36 15.65
N GLU A 91 -1.85 -8.29 15.41
CA GLU A 91 -2.10 -6.97 15.99
C GLU A 91 -3.35 -6.30 15.38
N VAL A 92 -3.62 -6.51 14.10
CA VAL A 92 -4.75 -5.88 13.38
C VAL A 92 -6.10 -6.55 13.68
N VAL A 93 -6.13 -7.84 13.93
CA VAL A 93 -7.38 -8.59 14.22
C VAL A 93 -8.26 -7.95 15.30
N PRO A 94 -7.74 -7.42 16.44
CA PRO A 94 -8.57 -6.72 17.43
C PRO A 94 -9.25 -5.47 16.87
N TYR A 95 -8.64 -4.76 15.93
CA TYR A 95 -9.19 -3.55 15.33
C TYR A 95 -10.32 -3.82 14.32
N GLN A 96 -10.30 -4.96 13.65
CA GLN A 96 -11.37 -5.36 12.73
C GLN A 96 -12.71 -5.58 13.45
N LYS A 97 -12.69 -5.92 14.73
CA LYS A 97 -13.87 -6.10 15.58
C LYS A 97 -14.43 -4.79 16.14
N ALA A 98 -13.81 -3.65 15.87
CA ALA A 98 -14.31 -2.37 16.34
C ALA A 98 -15.70 -2.09 15.78
N LYS A 99 -16.59 -1.59 16.66
CA LYS A 99 -17.99 -1.29 16.30
C LYS A 99 -18.06 -0.46 15.02
N ALA A 100 -18.90 -0.90 14.10
CA ALA A 100 -19.24 -0.11 12.93
C ALA A 100 -19.68 1.30 13.36
N PRO A 101 -19.24 2.37 12.70
CA PRO A 101 -19.61 3.73 13.07
C PRO A 101 -21.12 3.91 13.01
N ASN A 102 -21.66 4.77 13.87
CA ASN A 102 -23.07 5.10 13.91
C ASN A 102 -23.57 5.53 12.53
N ILE A 103 -24.84 5.24 12.23
CA ILE A 103 -25.44 5.54 10.94
C ILE A 103 -25.28 7.03 10.56
N LEU A 104 -25.34 7.92 11.55
CA LEU A 104 -25.11 9.36 11.37
C LEU A 104 -23.72 9.66 10.81
N TRP A 105 -22.68 9.03 11.34
CA TRP A 105 -21.33 9.19 10.84
C TRP A 105 -21.12 8.61 9.44
N ARG A 106 -21.88 7.55 9.09
CA ARG A 106 -21.87 6.99 7.73
C ARG A 106 -22.48 7.97 6.74
N VAL A 107 -23.61 8.59 7.10
CA VAL A 107 -24.28 9.60 6.26
C VAL A 107 -23.40 10.83 6.11
N LEU A 108 -22.83 11.36 7.20
CA LEU A 108 -21.91 12.51 7.15
C LEU A 108 -20.70 12.25 6.27
N ARG A 109 -20.10 11.05 6.35
CA ARG A 109 -18.99 10.68 5.46
C ARG A 109 -19.40 10.59 4.00
N LEU A 110 -20.61 10.06 3.72
CA LEU A 110 -21.12 10.00 2.36
C LEU A 110 -21.32 11.41 1.78
N LEU A 111 -21.91 12.31 2.58
CA LEU A 111 -22.07 13.71 2.20
C LEU A 111 -20.73 14.45 1.99
N ALA A 112 -19.72 14.13 2.78
CA ALA A 112 -18.37 14.69 2.60
C ALA A 112 -17.63 14.07 1.39
N PHE A 113 -17.88 12.80 1.07
CA PHE A 113 -17.23 12.11 -0.05
C PHE A 113 -17.68 12.66 -1.40
N VAL A 114 -18.94 13.04 -1.55
CA VAL A 114 -19.47 13.58 -2.82
C VAL A 114 -18.73 14.86 -3.26
N PRO A 115 -18.61 15.92 -2.43
CA PRO A 115 -17.85 17.10 -2.85
C PRO A 115 -16.36 16.81 -3.07
N ALA A 116 -15.75 15.90 -2.28
CA ALA A 116 -14.36 15.50 -2.49
C ALA A 116 -14.16 14.79 -3.85
N ALA A 117 -15.09 13.92 -4.23
CA ALA A 117 -15.06 13.25 -5.52
C ALA A 117 -15.24 14.24 -6.69
N ILE A 118 -16.14 15.22 -6.54
CA ILE A 118 -16.33 16.28 -7.54
C ILE A 118 -15.07 17.11 -7.69
N ILE A 119 -14.45 17.55 -6.61
CA ILE A 119 -13.19 18.31 -6.63
C ILE A 119 -12.08 17.49 -7.30
N GLY A 120 -11.97 16.20 -6.97
CA GLY A 120 -11.01 15.30 -7.59
C GLY A 120 -11.22 15.17 -9.11
N LEU A 121 -12.46 15.00 -9.54
CA LEU A 121 -12.83 14.95 -10.96
C LEU A 121 -12.50 16.26 -11.69
N LEU A 122 -12.85 17.40 -11.09
CA LEU A 122 -12.53 18.71 -11.65
C LEU A 122 -11.02 18.93 -11.76
N THR A 123 -10.25 18.49 -10.76
CA THR A 123 -8.79 18.59 -10.78
C THR A 123 -8.19 17.75 -11.90
N ILE A 124 -8.68 16.53 -12.10
CA ILE A 124 -8.24 15.65 -13.19
C ILE A 124 -8.59 16.28 -14.53
N LEU A 125 -9.82 16.77 -14.69
CA LEU A 125 -10.27 17.42 -15.92
C LEU A 125 -9.45 18.66 -16.25
N PHE A 126 -9.20 19.51 -15.24
CA PHE A 126 -8.37 20.70 -15.39
C PHE A 126 -6.92 20.35 -15.76
N SER A 127 -6.33 19.34 -15.12
CA SER A 127 -4.99 18.87 -15.45
C SER A 127 -4.92 18.32 -16.86
N PHE A 128 -5.95 17.61 -17.30
CA PHE A 128 -6.06 17.10 -18.66
C PHE A 128 -6.15 18.25 -19.69
N LEU A 129 -7.00 19.24 -19.44
CA LEU A 129 -7.12 20.42 -20.31
C LEU A 129 -5.83 21.26 -20.31
N ALA A 130 -5.20 21.45 -19.17
CA ALA A 130 -3.92 22.14 -19.07
C ALA A 130 -2.81 21.44 -19.85
N SER A 131 -2.80 20.09 -19.87
CA SER A 131 -1.83 19.33 -20.66
C SER A 131 -1.99 19.51 -22.18
N PHE A 132 -3.19 19.88 -22.62
CA PHE A 132 -3.44 20.20 -24.05
C PHE A 132 -2.95 21.60 -24.44
N VAL A 133 -2.97 22.54 -23.50
CA VAL A 133 -2.56 23.93 -23.73
C VAL A 133 -1.07 24.15 -23.44
N TRP A 134 -0.52 23.38 -22.51
CA TRP A 134 0.87 23.49 -22.10
C TRP A 134 1.73 22.50 -22.87
N ASP A 135 2.44 23.03 -23.87
CA ASP A 135 3.50 22.32 -24.60
C ASP A 135 4.86 22.67 -23.95
N PRO A 136 5.47 21.73 -23.18
CA PRO A 136 6.71 22.01 -22.48
C PRO A 136 7.91 22.22 -23.40
N ASP A 137 7.82 21.86 -24.69
CA ASP A 137 8.90 21.99 -25.66
C ASP A 137 8.96 23.39 -26.31
N LYS A 138 7.91 24.19 -26.15
CA LYS A 138 7.91 25.58 -26.67
C LYS A 138 8.76 26.55 -25.85
N HIS A 139 9.15 26.18 -24.64
CA HIS A 139 9.95 27.05 -23.74
C HIS A 139 11.45 26.68 -23.65
N LYS A 140 11.90 25.68 -24.43
CA LYS A 140 13.34 25.39 -24.59
C LYS A 140 13.90 26.07 -25.84
N LYS A 141 13.95 27.41 -25.83
CA LYS A 141 14.84 28.18 -26.72
C LYS A 141 15.72 29.08 -25.89
#